data_b2fd71ce362fc5c9c219e18edd34b039
#
_entry.id   b2fd71ce362fc5c9c219e18edd34b039
#
_cell.length_a   1.000
_cell.length_b   1.000
_cell.length_c   1.000
_cell.angle_alpha   90.00
_cell.angle_beta   90.00
_cell.angle_gamma   90.00
#
_symmetry.space_group_name_H-M   'P 1'
#
loop_
_entity.id
_entity.type
_entity.pdbx_description
1 polymer ?
#
loop_
_entity_poly.entity_id
_entity_poly.type
_entity_poly.pdbx_seq_one_letter_code
_entity_poly.pdbx_strand_id
1 'polypeptide(L)'
;MDMRKSNKMVALGLALTLAVSALTGCGANKQTSSSTSKSGSTSKSGSSSTASSGSQATSGDKVVVGIGQFAEHGSLDNCREGFIKGLAEGGYKEGENLEIIYENAGADSGIAAQIANNFIAKKVNLICAITTPMAQISYSAAKDTDIPVVYTAITNPVAAELAKEDGSSVGNITGTSDKLPIKKQLEMIRKIMPDAKKIGILYCTSEVNSEMSVKEYKEAAPEYGFEIIEQAVTSSADVPLATDSILTKVDCLNNITDNTVVNSLDIVLDKAKKAGKPVYGSEIEQVKKGCVASMGLDYVYVGEETGKMAAKVLKGEAKASDMKFLTFEEADLYGNEEAAKSYGLTLPEGYKEVGK
;
A
#
# COMPACT_ATOMS: atom_id res chain seq x y z
N MET A 1 48.73 -0.90 41.04
CA MET A 1 49.36 -2.06 40.41
C MET A 1 48.62 -2.23 39.10
N ASP A 2 48.90 -1.48 38.19
CA ASP A 2 49.85 -1.21 37.10
C ASP A 2 50.12 -2.44 36.21
N MET A 3 49.82 -2.29 34.98
CA MET A 3 50.48 -2.61 33.69
C MET A 3 49.43 -3.00 32.62
N ARG A 4 49.12 -2.16 31.66
CA ARG A 4 49.79 -1.65 30.45
C ARG A 4 50.18 -2.72 29.39
N LYS A 5 49.74 -2.38 28.16
CA LYS A 5 50.25 -2.70 26.79
C LYS A 5 49.61 -3.95 26.14
N SER A 6 49.28 -3.98 24.85
CA SER A 6 49.90 -3.37 23.67
C SER A 6 49.02 -3.53 22.42
N ASN A 7 49.05 -2.48 21.57
CA ASN A 7 48.60 -2.43 20.16
C ASN A 7 49.28 -3.48 19.27
N LYS A 8 48.56 -3.96 18.25
CA LYS A 8 49.15 -4.16 16.92
C LYS A 8 48.13 -3.91 15.81
N MET A 9 48.29 -2.81 15.08
CA MET A 9 47.80 -2.60 13.72
C MET A 9 48.53 -3.56 12.78
N VAL A 10 47.77 -4.11 11.82
CA VAL A 10 48.34 -4.60 10.57
C VAL A 10 47.51 -3.99 9.44
N ALA A 11 48.11 -3.00 8.79
CA ALA A 11 47.68 -2.51 7.49
C ALA A 11 48.37 -3.37 6.43
N LEU A 12 47.59 -3.84 5.45
CA LEU A 12 48.15 -4.37 4.21
C LEU A 12 47.35 -3.80 3.04
N GLY A 13 47.96 -2.87 2.35
CA GLY A 13 47.52 -2.34 1.08
C GLY A 13 47.96 -3.25 -0.07
N LEU A 14 47.14 -3.36 -1.10
CA LEU A 14 47.64 -3.75 -2.43
C LEU A 14 46.85 -3.01 -3.52
N ALA A 15 47.53 -2.31 -4.21
CA ALA A 15 47.73 -1.60 -5.46
C ALA A 15 46.79 -2.01 -6.63
N LEU A 16 46.33 -0.95 -7.26
CA LEU A 16 45.95 -0.62 -8.63
C LEU A 16 46.58 -1.47 -9.74
N THR A 17 45.76 -1.90 -10.72
CA THR A 17 46.18 -1.96 -12.13
C THR A 17 45.01 -1.50 -13.04
N LEU A 18 45.23 -0.35 -13.68
CA LEU A 18 44.52 0.14 -14.87
C LEU A 18 44.97 -0.67 -16.10
N ALA A 19 44.00 -1.05 -16.93
CA ALA A 19 44.25 -1.41 -18.31
C ALA A 19 43.33 -0.59 -19.22
N VAL A 20 43.90 0.36 -19.89
CA VAL A 20 43.36 1.15 -21.01
C VAL A 20 43.61 0.36 -22.30
N SER A 21 42.58 0.16 -23.09
CA SER A 21 42.71 -0.24 -24.50
C SER A 21 41.79 0.63 -25.36
N ALA A 22 42.43 1.57 -26.02
CA ALA A 22 41.89 2.32 -27.12
C ALA A 22 42.05 1.53 -28.42
N LEU A 23 41.01 1.47 -29.24
CA LEU A 23 41.14 1.12 -30.65
C LEU A 23 40.24 2.04 -31.47
N THR A 24 40.93 2.87 -32.22
CA THR A 24 40.46 3.76 -33.28
C THR A 24 40.05 2.96 -34.52
N GLY A 25 39.03 3.43 -35.23
CA GLY A 25 38.64 2.95 -36.54
C GLY A 25 37.82 3.98 -37.29
N CYS A 26 38.47 4.80 -38.09
CA CYS A 26 37.91 5.74 -39.06
C CYS A 26 37.26 5.02 -40.26
N GLY A 27 36.19 5.59 -40.81
CA GLY A 27 35.66 5.24 -42.10
C GLY A 27 34.60 6.25 -42.57
N ALA A 28 35.07 7.24 -43.31
CA ALA A 28 34.26 8.23 -44.01
C ALA A 28 33.70 7.67 -45.32
N ASN A 29 32.49 8.04 -45.70
CA ASN A 29 32.19 8.31 -47.09
C ASN A 29 31.06 9.34 -47.28
N LYS A 30 31.35 10.32 -48.15
CA LYS A 30 30.51 11.42 -48.65
C LYS A 30 29.74 10.97 -49.90
N GLN A 31 28.53 11.55 -50.11
CA GLN A 31 28.07 12.19 -51.35
C GLN A 31 26.60 12.59 -51.21
N THR A 32 26.28 13.82 -51.19
CA THR A 32 25.97 14.93 -52.11
C THR A 32 24.95 14.60 -53.24
N SER A 33 23.83 15.30 -53.22
CA SER A 33 23.24 16.15 -54.24
C SER A 33 21.74 16.39 -53.94
N SER A 34 21.28 17.58 -53.62
CA SER A 34 20.88 18.80 -54.38
C SER A 34 19.75 18.60 -55.37
N SER A 35 18.61 19.32 -55.12
CA SER A 35 17.87 20.23 -56.04
C SER A 35 16.55 20.66 -55.39
N THR A 36 16.39 21.83 -55.05
CA THR A 36 15.81 23.12 -55.50
C THR A 36 14.52 23.03 -56.31
N SER A 37 13.45 23.66 -55.80
CA SER A 37 12.70 24.81 -56.37
C SER A 37 11.37 25.01 -55.61
N LYS A 38 11.18 26.17 -55.01
CA LYS A 38 10.40 27.39 -55.36
C LYS A 38 8.95 27.08 -55.79
N SER A 39 7.91 27.65 -55.23
CA SER A 39 7.57 29.03 -54.85
C SER A 39 6.03 29.13 -54.84
N GLY A 40 5.45 30.02 -54.04
CA GLY A 40 4.04 30.41 -54.26
C GLY A 40 3.31 30.87 -53.02
N SER A 41 3.46 32.14 -52.73
CA SER A 41 2.72 32.99 -51.81
C SER A 41 1.24 33.03 -52.14
N THR A 42 0.35 33.10 -51.15
CA THR A 42 -0.59 34.24 -50.99
C THR A 42 -1.37 34.19 -49.67
N SER A 43 -1.37 35.28 -49.02
CA SER A 43 -2.12 35.70 -47.82
C SER A 43 -3.63 35.76 -48.05
N LYS A 44 -4.43 35.45 -46.99
CA LYS A 44 -5.48 36.35 -46.52
C LYS A 44 -6.00 36.02 -45.11
N SER A 45 -6.09 37.04 -44.36
CA SER A 45 -6.65 37.35 -43.09
C SER A 45 -8.09 36.85 -42.89
N GLY A 46 -8.43 36.53 -41.59
CA GLY A 46 -9.83 36.57 -41.20
C GLY A 46 -10.14 35.89 -39.87
N SER A 47 -10.19 36.70 -38.83
CA SER A 47 -11.16 36.66 -37.72
C SER A 47 -11.13 35.55 -36.67
N SER A 48 -10.85 36.02 -35.48
CA SER A 48 -11.04 35.41 -34.15
C SER A 48 -12.43 34.79 -33.95
N SER A 49 -12.44 33.60 -33.41
CA SER A 49 -13.49 33.19 -32.47
C SER A 49 -12.87 32.25 -31.42
N THR A 50 -12.84 32.73 -30.21
CA THR A 50 -12.56 32.01 -28.99
C THR A 50 -13.59 30.89 -28.86
N ALA A 51 -13.15 29.67 -29.06
CA ALA A 51 -13.92 28.48 -28.67
C ALA A 51 -13.10 27.73 -27.63
N SER A 52 -13.64 27.75 -26.43
CA SER A 52 -13.26 26.87 -25.32
C SER A 52 -13.23 25.44 -25.82
N SER A 53 -12.04 24.88 -26.00
CA SER A 53 -11.87 23.44 -26.28
C SER A 53 -12.08 22.67 -24.99
N GLY A 54 -13.31 22.32 -24.71
CA GLY A 54 -13.61 21.11 -23.98
C GLY A 54 -13.09 19.95 -24.84
N SER A 55 -12.02 19.30 -24.40
CA SER A 55 -11.51 18.10 -25.06
C SER A 55 -12.56 17.00 -24.89
N GLN A 56 -13.48 16.90 -25.88
CA GLN A 56 -14.26 15.69 -26.06
C GLN A 56 -13.29 14.59 -26.48
N ALA A 57 -13.16 13.56 -25.63
CA ALA A 57 -12.48 12.33 -25.97
C ALA A 57 -13.08 11.77 -27.23
N THR A 58 -12.28 11.76 -28.31
CA THR A 58 -12.62 11.10 -29.56
C THR A 58 -12.78 9.60 -29.30
N SER A 59 -13.88 9.02 -29.71
CA SER A 59 -14.21 7.59 -29.74
C SER A 59 -13.08 6.80 -30.43
N GLY A 60 -12.16 6.20 -29.61
CA GLY A 60 -11.07 5.37 -30.13
C GLY A 60 -10.03 4.93 -29.14
N ASP A 61 -9.61 5.80 -28.23
CA ASP A 61 -8.52 5.44 -27.29
C ASP A 61 -9.08 5.01 -25.93
N LYS A 62 -8.73 3.77 -25.52
CA LYS A 62 -9.07 3.26 -24.19
C LYS A 62 -8.33 4.05 -23.12
N VAL A 63 -9.01 4.31 -22.01
CA VAL A 63 -8.35 4.80 -20.79
C VAL A 63 -7.50 3.68 -20.21
N VAL A 64 -6.26 3.96 -19.89
CA VAL A 64 -5.32 3.00 -19.29
C VAL A 64 -5.13 3.32 -17.82
N VAL A 65 -5.42 2.38 -16.94
CA VAL A 65 -5.21 2.51 -15.49
C VAL A 65 -4.16 1.51 -15.03
N GLY A 66 -3.10 2.01 -14.38
CA GLY A 66 -2.11 1.17 -13.71
C GLY A 66 -2.59 0.86 -12.29
N ILE A 67 -2.69 -0.40 -11.92
CA ILE A 67 -2.98 -0.83 -10.54
C ILE A 67 -1.72 -1.46 -9.97
N GLY A 68 -1.09 -0.77 -9.02
CA GLY A 68 0.04 -1.28 -8.25
C GLY A 68 -0.43 -1.78 -6.89
N GLN A 69 -0.19 -3.05 -6.59
CA GLN A 69 -0.48 -3.67 -5.30
C GLN A 69 0.83 -4.05 -4.61
N PHE A 70 1.01 -3.68 -3.34
CA PHE A 70 2.28 -3.90 -2.65
C PHE A 70 2.52 -5.36 -2.29
N ALA A 71 1.52 -6.05 -1.77
CA ALA A 71 1.60 -7.44 -1.32
C ALA A 71 0.39 -8.24 -1.78
N GLU A 72 0.49 -9.57 -1.72
CA GLU A 72 -0.58 -10.48 -2.12
C GLU A 72 -1.28 -11.04 -0.88
N HIS A 73 -2.44 -10.49 -0.55
CA HIS A 73 -3.34 -11.04 0.47
C HIS A 73 -4.79 -10.58 0.24
N GLY A 74 -5.75 -11.34 0.76
CA GLY A 74 -7.16 -11.23 0.41
C GLY A 74 -7.77 -9.84 0.55
N SER A 75 -7.38 -9.05 1.56
CA SER A 75 -7.93 -7.70 1.73
C SER A 75 -7.50 -6.74 0.63
N LEU A 76 -6.25 -6.85 0.14
CA LEU A 76 -5.79 -6.03 -0.97
C LEU A 76 -6.39 -6.48 -2.30
N ASP A 77 -6.63 -7.79 -2.46
CA ASP A 77 -7.36 -8.32 -3.61
C ASP A 77 -8.81 -7.81 -3.62
N ASN A 78 -9.46 -7.79 -2.45
CA ASN A 78 -10.79 -7.20 -2.27
C ASN A 78 -10.80 -5.70 -2.60
N CYS A 79 -9.79 -4.93 -2.18
CA CYS A 79 -9.64 -3.52 -2.59
C CYS A 79 -9.53 -3.37 -4.10
N ARG A 80 -8.73 -4.21 -4.75
CA ARG A 80 -8.57 -4.19 -6.22
C ARG A 80 -9.89 -4.52 -6.92
N GLU A 81 -10.58 -5.57 -6.50
CA GLU A 81 -11.88 -5.96 -7.06
C GLU A 81 -12.91 -4.84 -6.87
N GLY A 82 -13.00 -4.28 -5.68
CA GLY A 82 -13.85 -3.14 -5.38
C GLY A 82 -13.51 -1.93 -6.25
N PHE A 83 -12.23 -1.61 -6.41
CA PHE A 83 -11.78 -0.51 -7.26
C PHE A 83 -12.23 -0.67 -8.72
N ILE A 84 -12.07 -1.85 -9.28
CA ILE A 84 -12.53 -2.16 -10.64
C ILE A 84 -14.06 -2.02 -10.74
N LYS A 85 -14.80 -2.48 -9.74
CA LYS A 85 -16.26 -2.33 -9.65
C LYS A 85 -16.66 -0.85 -9.60
N GLY A 86 -16.01 -0.04 -8.76
CA GLY A 86 -16.26 1.39 -8.65
C GLY A 86 -15.96 2.15 -9.95
N LEU A 87 -14.89 1.77 -10.67
CA LEU A 87 -14.63 2.27 -12.02
C LEU A 87 -15.76 1.93 -13.00
N ALA A 88 -16.26 0.68 -12.96
CA ALA A 88 -17.35 0.23 -13.82
C ALA A 88 -18.65 0.99 -13.55
N GLU A 89 -19.00 1.24 -12.28
CA GLU A 89 -20.12 2.08 -11.87
C GLU A 89 -19.92 3.53 -12.36
N GLY A 90 -18.68 4.00 -12.37
CA GLY A 90 -18.29 5.27 -12.95
C GLY A 90 -18.29 5.31 -14.49
N GLY A 91 -18.62 4.20 -15.18
CA GLY A 91 -18.72 4.12 -16.63
C GLY A 91 -17.44 3.66 -17.34
N TYR A 92 -16.40 3.21 -16.59
CA TYR A 92 -15.16 2.65 -17.15
C TYR A 92 -15.17 1.13 -16.99
N LYS A 93 -15.32 0.41 -18.11
CA LYS A 93 -15.41 -1.06 -18.11
C LYS A 93 -14.25 -1.67 -18.87
N GLU A 94 -13.59 -2.62 -18.23
CA GLU A 94 -12.50 -3.38 -18.81
C GLU A 94 -12.96 -4.11 -20.08
N GLY A 95 -12.13 -4.07 -21.12
CA GLY A 95 -12.47 -4.63 -22.43
C GLY A 95 -13.29 -3.71 -23.33
N GLU A 96 -14.07 -2.77 -22.79
CA GLU A 96 -14.84 -1.79 -23.56
C GLU A 96 -14.01 -0.51 -23.77
N ASN A 97 -13.92 0.35 -22.76
CA ASN A 97 -13.28 1.66 -22.80
C ASN A 97 -12.15 1.81 -21.76
N LEU A 98 -11.83 0.74 -21.05
CA LEU A 98 -10.80 0.67 -20.01
C LEU A 98 -9.81 -0.46 -20.32
N GLU A 99 -8.53 -0.18 -20.13
CA GLU A 99 -7.45 -1.14 -20.06
C GLU A 99 -6.84 -1.07 -18.67
N ILE A 100 -6.66 -2.22 -18.01
CA ILE A 100 -6.03 -2.31 -16.69
C ILE A 100 -4.66 -2.97 -16.84
N ILE A 101 -3.64 -2.32 -16.31
CA ILE A 101 -2.29 -2.89 -16.15
C ILE A 101 -2.11 -3.14 -14.66
N TYR A 102 -2.25 -4.41 -14.23
CA TYR A 102 -2.07 -4.82 -12.85
C TYR A 102 -0.69 -5.42 -12.62
N GLU A 103 -0.02 -4.97 -11.58
CA GLU A 103 1.26 -5.53 -11.13
C GLU A 103 1.32 -5.60 -9.59
N ASN A 104 1.96 -6.66 -9.05
CA ASN A 104 2.13 -6.90 -7.61
C ASN A 104 3.61 -6.90 -7.26
N ALA A 105 3.95 -6.19 -6.18
CA ALA A 105 5.33 -6.01 -5.76
C ALA A 105 5.87 -7.13 -4.84
N GLY A 106 5.03 -8.04 -4.34
CA GLY A 106 5.44 -9.13 -3.46
C GLY A 106 6.04 -8.66 -2.13
N ALA A 107 5.60 -7.52 -1.62
CA ALA A 107 6.13 -6.82 -0.44
C ALA A 107 7.60 -6.35 -0.60
N ASP A 108 8.05 -6.11 -1.84
CA ASP A 108 9.38 -5.59 -2.16
C ASP A 108 9.29 -4.15 -2.68
N SER A 109 9.88 -3.20 -1.95
CA SER A 109 9.86 -1.78 -2.29
C SER A 109 10.66 -1.46 -3.58
N GLY A 110 11.66 -2.26 -3.92
CA GLY A 110 12.41 -2.12 -5.16
C GLY A 110 11.58 -2.52 -6.38
N ILE A 111 10.81 -3.61 -6.26
CA ILE A 111 9.86 -4.03 -7.30
C ILE A 111 8.72 -3.01 -7.39
N ALA A 112 8.19 -2.51 -6.27
CA ALA A 112 7.16 -1.47 -6.26
C ALA A 112 7.61 -0.21 -7.00
N ALA A 113 8.87 0.20 -6.83
CA ALA A 113 9.45 1.33 -7.57
C ALA A 113 9.57 1.06 -9.08
N GLN A 114 9.93 -0.16 -9.48
CA GLN A 114 9.94 -0.56 -10.90
C GLN A 114 8.54 -0.52 -11.50
N ILE A 115 7.53 -1.01 -10.77
CA ILE A 115 6.11 -0.98 -11.18
C ILE A 115 5.65 0.46 -11.40
N ALA A 116 5.89 1.36 -10.44
CA ALA A 116 5.52 2.76 -10.55
C ALA A 116 6.17 3.43 -11.76
N ASN A 117 7.48 3.23 -11.96
CA ASN A 117 8.21 3.76 -13.11
C ASN A 117 7.71 3.18 -14.45
N ASN A 118 7.30 1.91 -14.47
CA ASN A 118 6.72 1.27 -15.64
C ASN A 118 5.37 1.94 -16.03
N PHE A 119 4.52 2.24 -15.05
CA PHE A 119 3.27 2.96 -15.28
C PHE A 119 3.52 4.37 -15.85
N ILE A 120 4.52 5.10 -15.32
CA ILE A 120 4.92 6.41 -15.87
C ILE A 120 5.41 6.27 -17.30
N ALA A 121 6.28 5.31 -17.60
CA ALA A 121 6.82 5.07 -18.94
C ALA A 121 5.72 4.71 -19.94
N LYS A 122 4.71 3.96 -19.52
CA LYS A 122 3.53 3.59 -20.31
C LYS A 122 2.52 4.73 -20.43
N LYS A 123 2.71 5.85 -19.74
CA LYS A 123 1.82 7.02 -19.73
C LYS A 123 0.37 6.64 -19.40
N VAL A 124 0.17 5.85 -18.34
CA VAL A 124 -1.17 5.51 -17.88
C VAL A 124 -1.96 6.79 -17.55
N ASN A 125 -3.28 6.75 -17.66
CA ASN A 125 -4.13 7.91 -17.39
C ASN A 125 -4.34 8.14 -15.89
N LEU A 126 -4.13 7.09 -15.07
CA LEU A 126 -4.25 7.13 -13.62
C LEU A 126 -3.49 5.94 -13.01
N ILE A 127 -2.88 6.15 -11.85
CA ILE A 127 -2.32 5.07 -11.03
C ILE A 127 -3.25 4.83 -9.84
N CYS A 128 -3.74 3.60 -9.67
CA CYS A 128 -4.31 3.11 -8.41
C CYS A 128 -3.18 2.47 -7.61
N ALA A 129 -2.94 2.98 -6.41
CA ALA A 129 -1.91 2.48 -5.51
C ALA A 129 -2.56 1.83 -4.28
N ILE A 130 -2.37 0.52 -4.14
CA ILE A 130 -2.95 -0.26 -3.05
C ILE A 130 -1.90 -0.45 -1.97
N THR A 131 -2.12 0.12 -0.80
CA THR A 131 -1.31 0.22 0.42
C THR A 131 -0.42 1.46 0.53
N THR A 132 -0.01 1.76 1.77
CA THR A 132 0.83 2.91 2.09
C THR A 132 2.18 2.89 1.36
N PRO A 133 2.98 1.80 1.38
CA PRO A 133 4.25 1.78 0.65
C PRO A 133 4.08 1.99 -0.85
N MET A 134 3.07 1.34 -1.47
CA MET A 134 2.82 1.51 -2.91
C MET A 134 2.40 2.92 -3.25
N ALA A 135 1.57 3.57 -2.42
CA ALA A 135 1.11 4.93 -2.63
C ALA A 135 2.25 5.96 -2.53
N GLN A 136 3.10 5.83 -1.52
CA GLN A 136 4.28 6.70 -1.36
C GLN A 136 5.23 6.58 -2.55
N ILE A 137 5.52 5.37 -3.00
CA ILE A 137 6.40 5.09 -4.13
C ILE A 137 5.76 5.60 -5.43
N SER A 138 4.47 5.32 -5.67
CA SER A 138 3.76 5.77 -6.86
C SER A 138 3.67 7.29 -6.95
N TYR A 139 3.38 7.96 -5.82
CA TYR A 139 3.33 9.41 -5.79
C TYR A 139 4.71 10.03 -6.02
N SER A 140 5.75 9.47 -5.40
CA SER A 140 7.13 9.94 -5.64
C SER A 140 7.55 9.82 -7.11
N ALA A 141 7.14 8.76 -7.80
CA ALA A 141 7.40 8.58 -9.23
C ALA A 141 6.56 9.52 -10.12
N ALA A 142 5.31 9.80 -9.72
CA ALA A 142 4.35 10.55 -10.52
C ALA A 142 4.38 12.08 -10.28
N LYS A 143 4.99 12.58 -9.19
CA LYS A 143 4.89 13.98 -8.72
C LYS A 143 5.30 15.04 -9.75
N ASP A 144 6.21 14.71 -10.67
CA ASP A 144 6.70 15.59 -11.72
C ASP A 144 6.00 15.31 -13.09
N THR A 145 4.86 14.61 -13.05
CA THR A 145 4.02 14.27 -14.22
C THR A 145 2.59 14.74 -14.01
N ASP A 146 1.77 14.69 -15.05
CA ASP A 146 0.34 14.97 -14.96
C ASP A 146 -0.51 13.74 -14.54
N ILE A 147 0.13 12.59 -14.27
CA ILE A 147 -0.58 11.34 -13.95
C ILE A 147 -1.08 11.40 -12.50
N PRO A 148 -2.40 11.38 -12.27
CA PRO A 148 -2.97 11.35 -10.93
C PRO A 148 -2.75 9.99 -10.26
N VAL A 149 -2.54 10.03 -8.95
CA VAL A 149 -2.50 8.83 -8.10
C VAL A 149 -3.77 8.79 -7.24
N VAL A 150 -4.48 7.66 -7.25
CA VAL A 150 -5.60 7.41 -6.34
C VAL A 150 -5.26 6.17 -5.52
N TYR A 151 -5.20 6.33 -4.20
CA TYR A 151 -4.79 5.26 -3.29
C TYR A 151 -5.96 4.64 -2.55
N THR A 152 -5.78 3.39 -2.11
CA THR A 152 -6.69 2.66 -1.22
C THR A 152 -5.91 1.86 -0.18
N ALA A 153 -6.57 1.47 0.92
CA ALA A 153 -5.94 0.75 2.03
C ALA A 153 -4.73 1.51 2.62
N ILE A 154 -4.93 2.79 2.94
CA ILE A 154 -3.94 3.63 3.61
C ILE A 154 -4.40 3.91 5.04
N THR A 155 -3.70 3.37 6.02
CA THR A 155 -4.09 3.50 7.42
C THR A 155 -4.06 4.95 7.93
N ASN A 156 -3.01 5.69 7.58
CA ASN A 156 -2.89 7.10 7.96
C ASN A 156 -2.25 7.92 6.83
N PRO A 157 -3.06 8.54 5.94
CA PRO A 157 -2.55 9.34 4.82
C PRO A 157 -1.70 10.53 5.24
N VAL A 158 -1.97 11.12 6.41
CA VAL A 158 -1.21 12.28 6.93
C VAL A 158 0.18 11.83 7.38
N ALA A 159 0.27 10.79 8.19
CA ALA A 159 1.55 10.22 8.61
C ALA A 159 2.37 9.65 7.44
N ALA A 160 1.70 9.21 6.38
CA ALA A 160 2.33 8.76 5.14
C ALA A 160 2.78 9.92 4.22
N GLU A 161 2.56 11.17 4.61
CA GLU A 161 2.86 12.39 3.83
C GLU A 161 2.11 12.45 2.46
N LEU A 162 0.95 11.80 2.39
CA LEU A 162 0.07 11.77 1.21
C LEU A 162 -1.12 12.73 1.33
N ALA A 163 -1.36 13.26 2.54
CA ALA A 163 -2.37 14.27 2.84
C ALA A 163 -1.88 15.22 3.92
N LYS A 164 -2.51 16.41 4.00
CA LYS A 164 -2.28 17.39 5.06
C LYS A 164 -3.18 17.08 6.26
N GLU A 165 -2.90 17.73 7.39
CA GLU A 165 -3.67 17.60 8.64
C GLU A 165 -5.18 17.92 8.48
N ASP A 166 -5.54 18.79 7.56
CA ASP A 166 -6.93 19.15 7.25
C ASP A 166 -7.63 18.15 6.29
N GLY A 167 -6.93 17.07 5.93
CA GLY A 167 -7.38 16.04 5.00
C GLY A 167 -7.22 16.40 3.53
N SER A 168 -6.71 17.58 3.19
CA SER A 168 -6.47 17.96 1.80
C SER A 168 -5.23 17.28 1.22
N SER A 169 -5.21 17.14 -0.09
CA SER A 169 -4.12 16.52 -0.82
C SER A 169 -2.81 17.32 -0.74
N VAL A 170 -1.66 16.63 -0.81
CA VAL A 170 -0.32 17.24 -0.91
C VAL A 170 0.08 17.53 -2.36
N GLY A 171 -0.69 17.07 -3.35
CA GLY A 171 -0.41 17.23 -4.77
C GLY A 171 -1.43 16.50 -5.64
N ASN A 172 -1.02 15.95 -6.77
CA ASN A 172 -1.92 15.21 -7.67
C ASN A 172 -2.21 13.79 -7.17
N ILE A 173 -2.68 13.67 -5.91
CA ILE A 173 -2.94 12.42 -5.20
C ILE A 173 -4.15 12.55 -4.28
N THR A 174 -4.98 11.51 -4.17
CA THR A 174 -6.09 11.38 -3.23
C THR A 174 -6.45 9.91 -3.03
N GLY A 175 -7.45 9.58 -2.22
CA GLY A 175 -7.91 8.20 -2.08
C GLY A 175 -8.72 7.93 -0.82
N THR A 176 -8.59 6.72 -0.29
CA THR A 176 -9.35 6.25 0.87
C THR A 176 -8.45 5.73 1.98
N SER A 177 -8.85 5.99 3.22
CA SER A 177 -8.16 5.52 4.43
C SER A 177 -8.94 4.37 5.07
N ASP A 178 -8.21 3.32 5.46
CA ASP A 178 -8.70 2.18 6.25
C ASP A 178 -8.30 2.27 7.73
N LYS A 179 -8.33 3.48 8.29
CA LYS A 179 -7.91 3.73 9.68
C LYS A 179 -8.50 2.72 10.65
N LEU A 180 -7.63 2.06 11.40
CA LEU A 180 -8.03 1.01 12.34
C LEU A 180 -8.82 1.56 13.53
N PRO A 181 -9.91 0.90 13.94
CA PRO A 181 -10.71 1.27 15.11
C PRO A 181 -10.07 0.73 16.41
N ILE A 182 -8.87 1.19 16.73
CA ILE A 182 -8.00 0.62 17.78
C ILE A 182 -8.70 0.48 19.14
N LYS A 183 -9.46 1.50 19.58
CA LYS A 183 -10.18 1.43 20.87
C LYS A 183 -11.25 0.32 20.86
N LYS A 184 -12.01 0.19 19.76
CA LYS A 184 -13.01 -0.89 19.61
C LYS A 184 -12.33 -2.26 19.57
N GLN A 185 -11.18 -2.38 18.92
CA GLN A 185 -10.38 -3.60 18.88
C GLN A 185 -9.89 -4.01 20.28
N LEU A 186 -9.34 -3.09 21.04
CA LEU A 186 -8.90 -3.34 22.42
C LEU A 186 -10.07 -3.72 23.34
N GLU A 187 -11.21 -3.04 23.20
CA GLU A 187 -12.44 -3.38 23.92
C GLU A 187 -12.92 -4.79 23.59
N MET A 188 -12.91 -5.17 22.32
CA MET A 188 -13.26 -6.52 21.87
C MET A 188 -12.33 -7.56 22.50
N ILE A 189 -11.01 -7.36 22.43
CA ILE A 189 -10.02 -8.29 23.02
C ILE A 189 -10.26 -8.41 24.53
N ARG A 190 -10.53 -7.31 25.24
CA ARG A 190 -10.82 -7.33 26.68
C ARG A 190 -12.08 -8.13 27.01
N LYS A 191 -13.14 -8.02 26.18
CA LYS A 191 -14.38 -8.81 26.36
C LYS A 191 -14.15 -10.30 26.16
N ILE A 192 -13.31 -10.68 25.19
CA ILE A 192 -13.02 -12.09 24.86
C ILE A 192 -12.02 -12.68 25.87
N MET A 193 -11.01 -11.88 26.30
CA MET A 193 -9.95 -12.31 27.22
C MET A 193 -9.86 -11.38 28.45
N PRO A 194 -10.75 -11.53 29.44
CA PRO A 194 -10.83 -10.59 30.57
C PRO A 194 -9.57 -10.59 31.47
N ASP A 195 -8.80 -11.67 31.50
CA ASP A 195 -7.61 -11.82 32.33
C ASP A 195 -6.29 -11.51 31.59
N ALA A 196 -6.32 -11.30 30.28
CA ALA A 196 -5.13 -11.00 29.49
C ALA A 196 -4.53 -9.64 29.90
N LYS A 197 -3.21 -9.55 29.89
CA LYS A 197 -2.46 -8.35 30.27
C LYS A 197 -1.55 -7.85 29.15
N LYS A 198 -1.02 -8.76 28.33
CA LYS A 198 0.00 -8.45 27.32
C LYS A 198 -0.47 -8.86 25.94
N ILE A 199 -0.52 -7.88 25.05
CA ILE A 199 -0.83 -8.09 23.63
C ILE A 199 0.47 -7.92 22.84
N GLY A 200 0.81 -8.91 22.01
CA GLY A 200 1.93 -8.84 21.09
C GLY A 200 1.54 -8.25 19.75
N ILE A 201 2.39 -7.40 19.20
CA ILE A 201 2.26 -6.88 17.83
C ILE A 201 3.58 -7.08 17.10
N LEU A 202 3.53 -7.80 15.98
CA LEU A 202 4.61 -7.88 15.00
C LEU A 202 4.43 -6.76 13.99
N TYR A 203 5.52 -6.10 13.59
CA TYR A 203 5.44 -5.03 12.59
C TYR A 203 6.75 -4.85 11.81
N CYS A 204 6.63 -4.40 10.57
CA CYS A 204 7.76 -4.10 9.70
C CYS A 204 8.17 -2.63 9.85
N THR A 205 9.46 -2.39 10.15
CA THR A 205 10.01 -1.04 10.36
C THR A 205 10.07 -0.17 9.10
N SER A 206 9.92 -0.76 7.92
CA SER A 206 9.85 -0.01 6.66
C SER A 206 8.43 0.42 6.28
N GLU A 207 7.42 0.07 7.09
CA GLU A 207 6.02 0.40 6.87
C GLU A 207 5.55 1.46 7.88
N VAL A 208 5.44 2.72 7.44
CA VAL A 208 5.03 3.85 8.31
C VAL A 208 3.62 3.66 8.89
N ASN A 209 2.69 3.02 8.16
CA ASN A 209 1.37 2.63 8.66
C ASN A 209 1.47 1.74 9.90
N SER A 210 2.41 0.80 9.88
CA SER A 210 2.62 -0.15 10.97
C SER A 210 3.25 0.49 12.20
N GLU A 211 4.28 1.32 12.02
CA GLU A 211 4.90 2.08 13.11
C GLU A 211 3.88 2.99 13.81
N MET A 212 3.04 3.70 13.03
CA MET A 212 1.99 4.55 13.57
C MET A 212 0.91 3.75 14.30
N SER A 213 0.49 2.61 13.75
CA SER A 213 -0.49 1.73 14.41
C SER A 213 0.03 1.22 15.74
N VAL A 214 1.29 0.74 15.80
CA VAL A 214 1.92 0.27 17.05
C VAL A 214 1.94 1.40 18.08
N LYS A 215 2.32 2.62 17.68
CA LYS A 215 2.30 3.78 18.56
C LYS A 215 0.90 4.06 19.12
N GLU A 216 -0.12 4.10 18.26
CA GLU A 216 -1.50 4.33 18.68
C GLU A 216 -2.02 3.21 19.60
N TYR A 217 -1.67 1.94 19.34
CA TYR A 217 -1.98 0.83 20.26
C TYR A 217 -1.31 0.98 21.62
N LYS A 218 -0.04 1.38 21.67
CA LYS A 218 0.69 1.62 22.94
C LYS A 218 0.09 2.76 23.74
N GLU A 219 -0.40 3.81 23.09
CA GLU A 219 -1.06 4.94 23.72
C GLU A 219 -2.45 4.57 24.28
N ALA A 220 -3.23 3.77 23.54
CA ALA A 220 -4.59 3.41 23.92
C ALA A 220 -4.68 2.22 24.90
N ALA A 221 -3.77 1.25 24.81
CA ALA A 221 -3.86 -0.03 25.52
C ALA A 221 -3.98 0.08 27.05
N PRO A 222 -3.32 1.03 27.75
CA PRO A 222 -3.44 1.18 29.19
C PRO A 222 -4.86 1.49 29.67
N GLU A 223 -5.69 2.19 28.88
CA GLU A 223 -7.10 2.47 29.21
C GLU A 223 -7.91 1.17 29.33
N TYR A 224 -7.49 0.12 28.63
CA TYR A 224 -8.12 -1.21 28.63
C TYR A 224 -7.37 -2.23 29.51
N GLY A 225 -6.36 -1.79 30.28
CA GLY A 225 -5.57 -2.64 31.16
C GLY A 225 -4.59 -3.56 30.42
N PHE A 226 -4.15 -3.19 29.22
CA PHE A 226 -3.17 -3.93 28.46
C PHE A 226 -1.81 -3.23 28.40
N GLU A 227 -0.77 -4.04 28.26
CA GLU A 227 0.58 -3.66 27.84
C GLU A 227 0.82 -4.19 26.43
N ILE A 228 1.28 -3.33 25.51
CA ILE A 228 1.69 -3.76 24.17
C ILE A 228 3.16 -4.16 24.19
N ILE A 229 3.42 -5.38 23.74
CA ILE A 229 4.77 -5.89 23.49
C ILE A 229 4.98 -5.89 21.98
N GLU A 230 5.84 -5.01 21.51
CA GLU A 230 6.17 -4.91 20.09
C GLU A 230 7.37 -5.78 19.72
N GLN A 231 7.35 -6.32 18.50
CA GLN A 231 8.47 -7.06 17.92
C GLN A 231 8.64 -6.64 16.45
N ALA A 232 9.70 -5.89 16.21
CA ALA A 232 10.03 -5.41 14.88
C ALA A 232 10.61 -6.53 13.98
N VAL A 233 10.28 -6.43 12.68
CA VAL A 233 10.89 -7.20 11.59
C VAL A 233 11.34 -6.24 10.49
N THR A 234 12.22 -6.69 9.61
CA THR A 234 12.68 -5.91 8.45
C THR A 234 12.24 -6.53 7.12
N SER A 235 11.82 -7.79 7.17
CA SER A 235 11.36 -8.55 6.00
C SER A 235 10.49 -9.74 6.42
N SER A 236 9.81 -10.36 5.46
CA SER A 236 9.04 -11.60 5.69
C SER A 236 9.91 -12.76 6.21
N ALA A 237 11.21 -12.77 5.88
CA ALA A 237 12.13 -13.81 6.36
C ALA A 237 12.37 -13.76 7.89
N ASP A 238 12.17 -12.61 8.51
CA ASP A 238 12.35 -12.42 9.96
C ASP A 238 11.13 -12.87 10.75
N VAL A 239 9.93 -12.88 10.14
CA VAL A 239 8.65 -13.13 10.80
C VAL A 239 8.63 -14.45 11.59
N PRO A 240 9.14 -15.59 11.08
CA PRO A 240 9.09 -16.84 11.82
C PRO A 240 9.83 -16.79 13.17
N LEU A 241 11.02 -16.18 13.20
CA LEU A 241 11.83 -16.07 14.43
C LEU A 241 11.28 -15.00 15.38
N ALA A 242 10.81 -13.89 14.83
CA ALA A 242 10.17 -12.83 15.59
C ALA A 242 8.89 -13.35 16.30
N THR A 243 8.11 -14.18 15.59
CA THR A 243 6.91 -14.83 16.16
C THR A 243 7.27 -15.75 17.33
N ASP A 244 8.27 -16.61 17.18
CA ASP A 244 8.71 -17.46 18.30
C ASP A 244 9.12 -16.63 19.52
N SER A 245 9.85 -15.55 19.30
CA SER A 245 10.31 -14.66 20.36
C SER A 245 9.16 -13.97 21.10
N ILE A 246 8.19 -13.38 20.37
CA ILE A 246 7.11 -12.60 20.98
C ILE A 246 6.12 -13.50 21.72
N LEU A 247 5.82 -14.71 21.21
CA LEU A 247 4.87 -15.64 21.81
C LEU A 247 5.26 -16.07 23.23
N THR A 248 6.53 -16.00 23.60
CA THR A 248 6.99 -16.31 24.97
C THR A 248 6.68 -15.20 25.97
N LYS A 249 6.26 -14.01 25.54
CA LYS A 249 6.16 -12.79 26.35
C LYS A 249 4.73 -12.28 26.52
N VAL A 250 3.76 -12.84 25.76
CA VAL A 250 2.42 -12.26 25.61
C VAL A 250 1.30 -13.27 25.90
N ASP A 251 0.09 -12.78 26.11
CA ASP A 251 -1.10 -13.59 26.30
C ASP A 251 -1.79 -13.89 24.96
N CYS A 252 -1.75 -12.95 24.04
CA CYS A 252 -2.27 -13.09 22.67
C CYS A 252 -1.48 -12.22 21.70
N LEU A 253 -1.67 -12.43 20.40
CA LEU A 253 -1.22 -11.52 19.35
C LEU A 253 -2.38 -10.69 18.82
N ASN A 254 -2.10 -9.45 18.41
CA ASN A 254 -2.97 -8.64 17.56
C ASN A 254 -2.21 -8.34 16.27
N ASN A 255 -2.69 -8.92 15.17
CA ASN A 255 -2.11 -8.74 13.85
C ASN A 255 -2.74 -7.50 13.21
N ILE A 256 -1.94 -6.44 13.08
CA ILE A 256 -2.36 -5.18 12.45
C ILE A 256 -2.33 -5.30 10.90
N THR A 257 -2.65 -4.23 10.19
CA THR A 257 -2.58 -4.14 8.72
C THR A 257 -1.14 -3.89 8.23
N ASP A 258 -0.20 -4.70 8.73
CA ASP A 258 1.20 -4.74 8.29
C ASP A 258 1.32 -5.69 7.10
N ASN A 259 1.68 -5.18 5.93
CA ASN A 259 1.66 -5.97 4.69
C ASN A 259 2.68 -7.13 4.71
N THR A 260 3.84 -6.90 5.33
CA THR A 260 4.91 -7.90 5.45
C THR A 260 4.51 -9.04 6.39
N VAL A 261 3.89 -8.72 7.53
CA VAL A 261 3.43 -9.71 8.51
C VAL A 261 2.19 -10.45 8.02
N VAL A 262 1.22 -9.74 7.42
CA VAL A 262 0.00 -10.35 6.84
C VAL A 262 0.35 -11.32 5.72
N ASN A 263 1.34 -11.00 4.89
CA ASN A 263 1.85 -11.92 3.86
C ASN A 263 2.42 -13.23 4.44
N SER A 264 2.81 -13.20 5.72
CA SER A 264 3.34 -14.35 6.47
C SER A 264 2.37 -14.88 7.53
N LEU A 265 1.09 -14.48 7.51
CA LEU A 265 0.11 -14.75 8.56
C LEU A 265 -0.08 -16.24 8.85
N ASP A 266 -0.03 -17.09 7.84
CA ASP A 266 -0.19 -18.55 8.01
C ASP A 266 0.89 -19.12 8.94
N ILE A 267 2.12 -18.61 8.84
CA ILE A 267 3.24 -19.00 9.73
C ILE A 267 2.99 -18.50 11.16
N VAL A 268 2.52 -17.25 11.31
CA VAL A 268 2.19 -16.66 12.62
C VAL A 268 1.09 -17.47 13.30
N LEU A 269 0.02 -17.82 12.58
CA LEU A 269 -1.10 -18.61 13.10
C LEU A 269 -0.68 -20.01 13.52
N ASP A 270 0.13 -20.70 12.70
CA ASP A 270 0.63 -22.05 13.03
C ASP A 270 1.48 -22.06 14.30
N LYS A 271 2.40 -21.08 14.43
CA LYS A 271 3.24 -20.94 15.64
C LYS A 271 2.44 -20.55 16.86
N ALA A 272 1.50 -19.61 16.72
CA ALA A 272 0.62 -19.16 17.80
C ALA A 272 -0.28 -20.31 18.29
N LYS A 273 -0.84 -21.11 17.37
CA LYS A 273 -1.62 -22.30 17.71
C LYS A 273 -0.79 -23.33 18.51
N LYS A 274 0.45 -23.62 18.09
CA LYS A 274 1.36 -24.51 18.82
C LYS A 274 1.70 -23.99 20.22
N ALA A 275 1.78 -22.66 20.37
CA ALA A 275 2.03 -22.00 21.67
C ALA A 275 0.76 -21.84 22.53
N GLY A 276 -0.42 -22.20 22.03
CA GLY A 276 -1.70 -22.01 22.71
C GLY A 276 -2.08 -20.53 22.89
N LYS A 277 -1.61 -19.64 21.98
CA LYS A 277 -1.84 -18.19 22.05
C LYS A 277 -2.80 -17.77 20.92
N PRO A 278 -3.97 -17.18 21.24
CA PRO A 278 -4.89 -16.69 20.21
C PRO A 278 -4.31 -15.51 19.45
N VAL A 279 -4.69 -15.38 18.18
CA VAL A 279 -4.34 -14.26 17.32
C VAL A 279 -5.62 -13.51 16.94
N TYR A 280 -5.66 -12.22 17.18
CA TYR A 280 -6.70 -11.32 16.72
C TYR A 280 -6.24 -10.65 15.42
N GLY A 281 -7.17 -10.45 14.50
CA GLY A 281 -6.91 -9.75 13.25
C GLY A 281 -7.36 -8.29 13.30
N SER A 282 -7.10 -7.56 12.24
CA SER A 282 -7.56 -6.18 12.05
C SER A 282 -8.52 -6.03 10.87
N GLU A 283 -8.83 -7.15 10.18
CA GLU A 283 -9.72 -7.17 9.01
C GLU A 283 -10.27 -8.60 8.76
N ILE A 284 -11.27 -8.69 7.87
CA ILE A 284 -12.08 -9.89 7.64
C ILE A 284 -11.26 -11.09 7.16
N GLU A 285 -10.35 -10.87 6.21
CA GLU A 285 -9.58 -11.96 5.59
C GLU A 285 -8.62 -12.62 6.58
N GLN A 286 -8.09 -11.86 7.56
CA GLN A 286 -7.29 -12.43 8.64
C GLN A 286 -8.14 -13.34 9.53
N VAL A 287 -9.41 -12.98 9.78
CA VAL A 287 -10.34 -13.82 10.56
C VAL A 287 -10.71 -15.08 9.78
N LYS A 288 -10.93 -14.99 8.45
CA LYS A 288 -11.12 -16.16 7.58
C LYS A 288 -9.93 -17.10 7.57
N LYS A 289 -8.72 -16.57 7.66
CA LYS A 289 -7.49 -17.38 7.75
C LYS A 289 -7.29 -18.08 9.10
N GLY A 290 -7.98 -17.64 10.16
CA GLY A 290 -7.89 -18.30 11.47
C GLY A 290 -7.61 -17.39 12.65
N CYS A 291 -7.59 -16.06 12.47
CA CYS A 291 -7.66 -15.14 13.61
C CYS A 291 -9.01 -15.29 14.33
N VAL A 292 -9.00 -15.09 15.65
CA VAL A 292 -10.19 -15.30 16.50
C VAL A 292 -11.31 -14.31 16.18
N ALA A 293 -10.96 -13.04 16.05
CA ALA A 293 -11.91 -11.96 15.76
C ALA A 293 -11.18 -10.70 15.31
N SER A 294 -11.93 -9.78 14.72
CA SER A 294 -11.46 -8.44 14.36
C SER A 294 -12.58 -7.40 14.42
N MET A 295 -12.23 -6.16 14.70
CA MET A 295 -13.02 -5.01 14.32
C MET A 295 -12.50 -4.53 12.97
N GLY A 296 -13.25 -4.69 11.88
CA GLY A 296 -12.75 -4.50 10.54
C GLY A 296 -13.72 -3.79 9.59
N LEU A 297 -13.16 -3.38 8.45
CA LEU A 297 -13.88 -2.77 7.34
C LEU A 297 -14.11 -3.80 6.23
N ASP A 298 -15.12 -3.55 5.40
CA ASP A 298 -15.30 -4.27 4.14
C ASP A 298 -14.38 -3.66 3.07
N TYR A 299 -13.32 -4.37 2.72
CA TYR A 299 -12.30 -3.89 1.77
C TYR A 299 -12.79 -3.86 0.32
N VAL A 300 -13.83 -4.62 -0.04
CA VAL A 300 -14.50 -4.47 -1.35
C VAL A 300 -15.17 -3.10 -1.41
N TYR A 301 -15.88 -2.71 -0.35
CA TYR A 301 -16.53 -1.39 -0.26
C TYR A 301 -15.50 -0.24 -0.26
N VAL A 302 -14.41 -0.37 0.48
CA VAL A 302 -13.32 0.62 0.48
C VAL A 302 -12.76 0.81 -0.93
N GLY A 303 -12.50 -0.29 -1.63
CA GLY A 303 -12.04 -0.27 -3.02
C GLY A 303 -13.07 0.35 -3.97
N GLU A 304 -14.35 0.02 -3.82
CA GLU A 304 -15.43 0.54 -4.64
C GLU A 304 -15.54 2.07 -4.55
N GLU A 305 -15.50 2.62 -3.35
CA GLU A 305 -15.51 4.08 -3.16
C GLU A 305 -14.24 4.73 -3.77
N THR A 306 -13.09 4.06 -3.67
CA THR A 306 -11.87 4.52 -4.35
C THR A 306 -12.02 4.52 -5.87
N GLY A 307 -12.64 3.49 -6.44
CA GLY A 307 -12.92 3.40 -7.88
C GLY A 307 -13.86 4.51 -8.37
N LYS A 308 -14.89 4.86 -7.58
CA LYS A 308 -15.77 5.99 -7.86
C LYS A 308 -15.03 7.32 -7.84
N MET A 309 -14.08 7.50 -6.90
CA MET A 309 -13.22 8.68 -6.87
C MET A 309 -12.34 8.75 -8.14
N ALA A 310 -11.71 7.64 -8.50
CA ALA A 310 -10.88 7.54 -9.69
C ALA A 310 -11.67 7.83 -10.98
N ALA A 311 -12.91 7.36 -11.09
CA ALA A 311 -13.78 7.64 -12.22
C ALA A 311 -14.09 9.15 -12.38
N LYS A 312 -14.30 9.88 -11.26
CA LYS A 312 -14.49 11.34 -11.30
C LYS A 312 -13.23 12.06 -11.82
N VAL A 313 -12.04 11.59 -11.38
CA VAL A 313 -10.76 12.14 -11.84
C VAL A 313 -10.57 11.89 -13.34
N LEU A 314 -10.81 10.67 -13.80
CA LEU A 314 -10.69 10.30 -15.23
C LEU A 314 -11.65 11.06 -16.14
N LYS A 315 -12.85 11.40 -15.65
CA LYS A 315 -13.82 12.24 -16.37
C LYS A 315 -13.48 13.72 -16.36
N GLY A 316 -12.49 14.15 -15.56
CA GLY A 316 -12.21 15.57 -15.34
C GLY A 316 -13.27 16.31 -14.50
N GLU A 317 -14.16 15.58 -13.83
CA GLU A 317 -15.16 16.13 -12.90
C GLU A 317 -14.53 16.64 -11.61
N ALA A 318 -13.38 16.08 -11.23
CA ALA A 318 -12.57 16.51 -10.11
C ALA A 318 -11.08 16.32 -10.40
N LYS A 319 -10.22 17.09 -9.73
CA LYS A 319 -8.77 16.85 -9.73
C LYS A 319 -8.38 16.16 -8.44
N ALA A 320 -7.50 15.17 -8.51
CA ALA A 320 -7.00 14.49 -7.33
C ALA A 320 -6.41 15.46 -6.30
N SER A 321 -5.75 16.53 -6.76
CA SER A 321 -5.21 17.61 -5.92
C SER A 321 -6.25 18.39 -5.10
N ASP A 322 -7.49 18.41 -5.54
CA ASP A 322 -8.57 19.21 -4.94
C ASP A 322 -9.50 18.36 -4.06
N MET A 323 -9.28 17.04 -4.05
CA MET A 323 -10.08 16.09 -3.28
C MET A 323 -9.45 15.81 -1.92
N LYS A 324 -10.28 15.78 -0.88
CA LYS A 324 -9.89 15.21 0.41
C LYS A 324 -9.97 13.68 0.33
N PHE A 325 -9.13 13.00 1.10
CA PHE A 325 -9.30 11.56 1.24
C PHE A 325 -10.58 11.23 2.04
N LEU A 326 -11.12 10.05 1.78
CA LEU A 326 -12.26 9.52 2.52
C LEU A 326 -11.79 8.60 3.64
N THR A 327 -12.49 8.65 4.79
CA THR A 327 -12.30 7.73 5.92
C THR A 327 -13.64 7.07 6.22
N PHE A 328 -13.61 5.80 6.61
CA PHE A 328 -14.78 5.02 7.00
C PHE A 328 -14.83 4.92 8.51
N GLU A 329 -15.96 5.31 9.12
CA GLU A 329 -16.13 5.35 10.58
C GLU A 329 -16.73 4.05 11.13
N GLU A 330 -17.43 3.28 10.30
CA GLU A 330 -18.11 2.06 10.71
C GLU A 330 -17.21 0.84 10.51
N ALA A 331 -16.88 0.18 11.60
CA ALA A 331 -16.23 -1.11 11.61
C ALA A 331 -17.15 -2.13 12.28
N ASP A 332 -17.28 -3.26 11.64
CA ASP A 332 -18.07 -4.39 12.14
C ASP A 332 -17.19 -5.36 12.96
N LEU A 333 -17.86 -6.06 13.88
CA LEU A 333 -17.24 -7.17 14.60
C LEU A 333 -17.36 -8.45 13.78
N TYR A 334 -16.21 -8.99 13.36
CA TYR A 334 -16.10 -10.28 12.70
C TYR A 334 -15.48 -11.31 13.62
N GLY A 335 -15.96 -12.55 13.58
CA GLY A 335 -15.47 -13.62 14.43
C GLY A 335 -15.38 -14.97 13.71
N ASN A 336 -14.42 -15.79 14.13
CA ASN A 336 -14.26 -17.18 13.72
C ASN A 336 -14.54 -18.07 14.94
N GLU A 337 -15.72 -18.67 14.97
CA GLU A 337 -16.18 -19.46 16.10
C GLU A 337 -15.30 -20.73 16.32
N GLU A 338 -14.83 -21.35 15.23
CA GLU A 338 -13.94 -22.51 15.31
C GLU A 338 -12.58 -22.12 15.93
N ALA A 339 -12.00 -21.01 15.48
CA ALA A 339 -10.77 -20.48 16.05
C ALA A 339 -10.94 -20.14 17.53
N ALA A 340 -12.02 -19.43 17.90
CA ALA A 340 -12.31 -19.09 19.29
C ALA A 340 -12.43 -20.34 20.17
N LYS A 341 -13.21 -21.33 19.76
CA LYS A 341 -13.40 -22.60 20.47
C LYS A 341 -12.10 -23.38 20.66
N SER A 342 -11.17 -23.31 19.69
CA SER A 342 -9.88 -24.01 19.79
C SER A 342 -9.00 -23.51 20.95
N TYR A 343 -9.25 -22.27 21.42
CA TYR A 343 -8.60 -21.66 22.59
C TYR A 343 -9.50 -21.61 23.83
N GLY A 344 -10.70 -22.21 23.79
CA GLY A 344 -11.67 -22.14 24.90
C GLY A 344 -12.27 -20.74 25.09
N LEU A 345 -12.27 -19.90 24.04
CA LEU A 345 -12.80 -18.54 24.06
C LEU A 345 -14.25 -18.49 23.57
N THR A 346 -14.97 -17.46 24.04
CA THR A 346 -16.33 -17.15 23.60
C THR A 346 -16.34 -15.79 22.94
N LEU A 347 -16.94 -15.72 21.74
CA LEU A 347 -17.11 -14.47 21.02
C LEU A 347 -18.23 -13.62 21.63
N PRO A 348 -18.14 -12.28 21.62
CA PRO A 348 -19.21 -11.39 22.06
C PRO A 348 -20.44 -11.51 21.17
N GLU A 349 -21.63 -11.21 21.70
CA GLU A 349 -22.85 -11.17 20.90
C GLU A 349 -22.78 -10.15 19.76
N GLY A 350 -23.43 -10.45 18.65
CA GLY A 350 -23.52 -9.56 17.48
C GLY A 350 -22.34 -9.62 16.51
N TYR A 351 -21.42 -10.58 16.67
CA TYR A 351 -20.39 -10.78 15.66
C TYR A 351 -20.95 -11.33 14.36
N LYS A 352 -20.31 -10.94 13.25
CA LYS A 352 -20.55 -11.54 11.94
C LYS A 352 -19.64 -12.74 11.79
N GLU A 353 -20.22 -13.93 11.63
CA GLU A 353 -19.43 -15.17 11.48
C GLU A 353 -18.70 -15.16 10.15
N VAL A 354 -17.40 -15.47 10.18
CA VAL A 354 -16.56 -15.71 9.02
C VAL A 354 -15.73 -16.97 9.24
N GLY A 355 -15.48 -17.74 8.20
CA GLY A 355 -14.64 -18.94 8.33
C GLY A 355 -15.34 -20.26 8.01
N LYS A 356 -16.43 -20.20 7.27
CA LYS A 356 -17.06 -21.40 6.65
C LYS A 356 -16.85 -21.43 5.15
#